data_7422b26ed4f79b3c2ea0ef96a5a0db0a
#
_entry.id   7422b26ed4f79b3c2ea0ef96a5a0db0a
#
_cell.length_a   1.000
_cell.length_b   1.000
_cell.length_c   1.000
_cell.angle_alpha   90.00
_cell.angle_beta   90.00
_cell.angle_gamma   90.00
#
_symmetry.space_group_name_H-M   'P 1'
#
loop_
_entity.id
_entity.type
_entity.pdbx_description
1 polymer ?
#
loop_
_entity_poly.entity_id
_entity_poly.type
_entity_poly.pdbx_seq_one_letter_code
_entity_poly.pdbx_strand_id
1 'polypeptide(L)'
;MIGGVPCSGKSTLTREIIKGLGSSDNVEPLPLFKCQKHSDILVVGQYPDGETFGGTDKLSYGTINKFRDFINQEQPKYKHIIVEGDRFFRAKDIEWLVETHDAKVFILTVDAEEEKRRHKERNDTQSETWLSGRRSQISNI
;
A
#
# COMPACT_ATOMS: atom_id res chain seq x y z
N MET A 1 3.25 -6.77 3.31
CA MET A 1 3.27 -5.55 2.48
C MET A 1 3.16 -5.89 1.01
N ILE A 2 2.45 -5.07 0.26
CA ILE A 2 2.26 -5.22 -1.19
C ILE A 2 2.82 -3.97 -1.88
N GLY A 3 3.85 -4.15 -2.69
CA GLY A 3 4.48 -3.08 -3.44
C GLY A 3 4.69 -3.46 -4.90
N GLY A 4 5.28 -2.58 -5.66
CA GLY A 4 5.57 -2.81 -7.07
C GLY A 4 5.56 -1.51 -7.86
N VAL A 5 5.98 -1.61 -9.10
CA VAL A 5 6.00 -0.45 -10.01
C VAL A 5 4.59 0.10 -10.24
N PRO A 6 4.46 1.37 -10.63
CA PRO A 6 3.15 1.94 -10.96
C PRO A 6 2.39 1.08 -11.98
N CYS A 7 1.09 1.00 -11.83
CA CYS A 7 0.19 0.19 -12.69
C CYS A 7 0.47 -1.32 -12.70
N SER A 8 1.17 -1.86 -11.71
CA SER A 8 1.41 -3.30 -11.60
C SER A 8 0.23 -4.11 -11.04
N GLY A 9 -0.86 -3.43 -10.67
CA GLY A 9 -2.06 -4.10 -10.16
C GLY A 9 -2.15 -4.20 -8.64
N LYS A 10 -1.34 -3.45 -7.89
CA LYS A 10 -1.33 -3.46 -6.42
C LYS A 10 -2.71 -3.19 -5.83
N SER A 11 -3.34 -2.10 -6.22
CA SER A 11 -4.65 -1.72 -5.69
C SER A 11 -5.75 -2.68 -6.13
N THR A 12 -5.65 -3.22 -7.35
CA THR A 12 -6.57 -4.25 -7.83
C THR A 12 -6.49 -5.52 -6.99
N LEU A 13 -5.27 -6.00 -6.74
CA LEU A 13 -5.05 -7.15 -5.87
C LEU A 13 -5.59 -6.90 -4.46
N THR A 14 -5.29 -5.74 -3.90
CA THR A 14 -5.73 -5.39 -2.55
C THR A 14 -7.25 -5.32 -2.46
N ARG A 15 -7.93 -4.76 -3.47
CA ARG A 15 -9.39 -4.73 -3.52
C ARG A 15 -9.99 -6.14 -3.61
N GLU A 16 -9.38 -7.04 -4.34
CA GLU A 16 -9.84 -8.45 -4.39
C GLU A 16 -9.66 -9.15 -3.04
N ILE A 17 -8.55 -8.89 -2.34
CA ILE A 17 -8.34 -9.40 -0.98
C ILE A 17 -9.44 -8.86 -0.04
N ILE A 18 -9.70 -7.56 -0.08
CA ILE A 18 -10.71 -6.89 0.74
C ILE A 18 -12.11 -7.48 0.53
N LYS A 19 -12.48 -7.77 -0.71
CA LYS A 19 -13.76 -8.44 -1.01
C LYS A 19 -13.89 -9.77 -0.30
N GLY A 20 -12.81 -10.53 -0.20
CA GLY A 20 -12.79 -11.82 0.50
C GLY A 20 -12.83 -11.71 2.02
N LEU A 21 -12.54 -10.54 2.59
CA LEU A 21 -12.53 -10.32 4.04
C LEU A 21 -13.92 -9.97 4.61
N GLY A 22 -14.90 -9.70 3.77
CA GLY A 22 -16.26 -9.35 4.20
C GLY A 22 -16.40 -7.88 4.61
N SER A 23 -17.35 -7.60 5.50
CA SER A 23 -17.65 -6.24 5.94
C SER A 23 -16.49 -5.59 6.69
N SER A 24 -16.44 -4.26 6.62
CA SER A 24 -15.41 -3.46 7.29
C SER A 24 -15.99 -2.27 8.02
N ASP A 25 -15.24 -1.80 9.02
CA ASP A 25 -15.44 -0.51 9.66
C ASP A 25 -14.28 0.41 9.29
N ASN A 26 -14.58 1.67 9.00
CA ASN A 26 -13.55 2.70 8.82
C ASN A 26 -13.08 3.13 10.21
N VAL A 27 -11.77 3.06 10.43
CA VAL A 27 -11.13 3.40 11.70
C VAL A 27 -9.92 4.30 11.48
N GLU A 28 -9.56 5.07 12.48
CA GLU A 28 -8.36 5.92 12.48
C GLU A 28 -7.61 5.69 13.79
N PRO A 29 -6.85 4.58 13.92
CA PRO A 29 -6.19 4.20 15.16
C PRO A 29 -5.14 5.19 15.65
N LEU A 30 -4.53 5.91 14.75
CA LEU A 30 -3.59 7.00 15.00
C LEU A 30 -3.97 8.16 14.08
N PRO A 31 -3.80 9.43 14.52
CA PRO A 31 -4.14 10.56 13.65
C PRO A 31 -3.53 10.46 12.25
N LEU A 32 -4.34 10.69 11.23
CA LEU A 32 -4.02 10.61 9.80
C LEU A 32 -3.91 9.18 9.23
N PHE A 33 -3.89 8.13 10.05
CA PHE A 33 -3.91 6.74 9.58
C PHE A 33 -5.34 6.23 9.42
N LYS A 34 -5.95 6.60 8.32
CA LYS A 34 -7.29 6.10 7.95
C LYS A 34 -7.19 4.68 7.43
N CYS A 35 -7.86 3.77 8.08
CA CYS A 35 -7.78 2.34 7.83
C CYS A 35 -9.16 1.71 7.66
N GLN A 36 -9.18 0.45 7.21
CA GLN A 36 -10.37 -0.40 7.23
C GLN A 36 -10.10 -1.60 8.15
N LYS A 37 -11.00 -1.82 9.10
CA LYS A 37 -10.93 -2.96 10.01
C LYS A 37 -11.89 -4.04 9.54
N HIS A 38 -11.36 -5.24 9.27
CA HIS A 38 -12.11 -6.44 8.90
C HIS A 38 -11.89 -7.51 9.97
N SER A 39 -12.72 -7.53 11.03
CA SER A 39 -12.55 -8.47 12.14
C SER A 39 -11.15 -8.35 12.76
N ASP A 40 -10.30 -9.36 12.64
CA ASP A 40 -8.93 -9.40 13.18
C ASP A 40 -7.85 -8.97 12.17
N ILE A 41 -8.26 -8.37 11.04
CA ILE A 41 -7.38 -7.88 9.98
C ILE A 41 -7.55 -6.37 9.80
N LEU A 42 -6.44 -5.65 9.84
CA LEU A 42 -6.41 -4.20 9.57
C LEU A 42 -5.80 -3.94 8.19
N VAL A 43 -6.52 -3.20 7.37
CA VAL A 43 -6.02 -2.72 6.07
C VAL A 43 -5.67 -1.24 6.23
N VAL A 44 -4.42 -0.88 5.96
CA VAL A 44 -3.96 0.51 6.06
C VAL A 44 -4.43 1.28 4.83
N GLY A 45 -5.12 2.38 5.06
CA GLY A 45 -5.81 3.14 4.01
C GLY A 45 -7.25 2.68 3.83
N GLN A 46 -7.98 3.40 3.02
CA GLN A 46 -9.38 3.11 2.70
C GLN A 46 -9.55 2.94 1.20
N TYR A 47 -10.38 1.99 0.81
CA TYR A 47 -10.59 1.59 -0.59
C TYR A 47 -12.08 1.75 -0.96
N PRO A 48 -12.58 3.00 -1.11
CA PRO A 48 -13.97 3.21 -1.49
C PRO A 48 -14.25 2.70 -2.90
N ASP A 49 -15.46 2.20 -3.10
CA ASP A 49 -15.90 1.70 -4.41
C ASP A 49 -15.91 2.81 -5.45
N GLY A 50 -15.52 2.46 -6.68
CA GLY A 50 -15.56 3.38 -7.83
C GLY A 50 -14.40 4.38 -7.90
N GLU A 51 -13.47 4.39 -6.95
CA GLU A 51 -12.30 5.26 -6.99
C GLU A 51 -11.08 4.58 -7.61
N THR A 52 -10.36 5.29 -8.48
CA THR A 52 -9.13 4.79 -9.11
C THR A 52 -7.99 4.69 -8.11
N PHE A 53 -7.83 5.72 -7.28
CA PHE A 53 -6.82 5.76 -6.23
C PHE A 53 -7.47 5.54 -4.87
N GLY A 54 -6.81 4.76 -4.04
CA GLY A 54 -7.27 4.47 -2.70
C GLY A 54 -6.10 4.06 -1.82
N GLY A 55 -6.42 3.53 -0.64
CA GLY A 55 -5.41 3.02 0.26
C GLY A 55 -4.44 4.09 0.74
N THR A 56 -3.15 3.75 0.76
CA THR A 56 -2.12 4.64 1.30
C THR A 56 -1.86 5.87 0.44
N ASP A 57 -2.23 5.87 -0.82
CA ASP A 57 -2.06 7.02 -1.72
C ASP A 57 -2.84 8.24 -1.26
N LYS A 58 -3.93 8.05 -0.52
CA LYS A 58 -4.77 9.11 0.02
C LYS A 58 -4.37 9.56 1.43
N LEU A 59 -3.42 8.90 2.05
CA LEU A 59 -2.94 9.31 3.37
C LEU A 59 -2.03 10.54 3.27
N SER A 60 -2.02 11.35 4.33
CA SER A 60 -1.12 12.49 4.44
C SER A 60 0.35 12.04 4.41
N TYR A 61 1.23 12.82 3.82
CA TYR A 61 2.67 12.57 3.86
C TYR A 61 3.24 12.55 5.28
N GLY A 62 2.60 13.22 6.23
CA GLY A 62 2.98 13.17 7.64
C GLY A 62 2.92 11.77 8.25
N THR A 63 2.19 10.84 7.67
CA THR A 63 2.12 9.44 8.14
C THR A 63 3.44 8.69 7.96
N ILE A 64 4.29 9.09 7.01
CA ILE A 64 5.55 8.40 6.73
C ILE A 64 6.44 8.34 7.96
N ASN A 65 6.58 9.44 8.67
CA ASN A 65 7.44 9.52 9.86
C ASN A 65 6.86 8.78 11.08
N LYS A 66 5.57 8.48 11.07
CA LYS A 66 4.86 7.80 12.16
C LYS A 66 4.54 6.35 11.86
N PHE A 67 4.96 5.85 10.71
CA PHE A 67 4.62 4.50 10.27
C PHE A 67 5.07 3.41 11.24
N ARG A 68 6.30 3.49 11.73
CA ARG A 68 6.84 2.51 12.67
C ARG A 68 6.10 2.52 14.02
N ASP A 69 5.79 3.72 14.52
CA ASP A 69 5.00 3.87 15.74
C ASP A 69 3.60 3.28 15.56
N PHE A 70 2.98 3.53 14.40
CA PHE A 70 1.68 2.97 14.05
C PHE A 70 1.72 1.43 14.06
N ILE A 71 2.70 0.82 13.40
CA ILE A 71 2.84 -0.65 13.35
C ILE A 71 3.07 -1.21 14.75
N ASN A 72 3.97 -0.61 15.53
CA ASN A 72 4.23 -1.06 16.90
C ASN A 72 2.98 -0.99 17.79
N GLN A 73 2.15 0.04 17.62
CA GLN A 73 0.91 0.19 18.37
C GLN A 73 -0.16 -0.81 17.96
N GLU A 74 -0.33 -1.04 16.67
CA GLU A 74 -1.48 -1.77 16.12
C GLU A 74 -1.22 -3.27 15.89
N GLN A 75 0.00 -3.67 15.62
CA GLN A 75 0.33 -5.06 15.31
C GLN A 75 -0.11 -6.06 16.40
N PRO A 76 0.02 -5.78 17.71
CA PRO A 76 -0.44 -6.71 18.74
C PRO A 76 -1.96 -6.93 18.76
N LYS A 77 -2.73 -6.04 18.16
CA LYS A 77 -4.21 -6.07 18.19
C LYS A 77 -4.82 -6.89 17.06
N TYR A 78 -4.05 -7.17 16.00
CA TYR A 78 -4.56 -7.79 14.77
C TYR A 78 -3.75 -9.03 14.41
N LYS A 79 -4.43 -10.00 13.82
CA LYS A 79 -3.79 -11.18 13.25
C LYS A 79 -2.92 -10.81 12.06
N HIS A 80 -3.41 -9.91 11.20
CA HIS A 80 -2.67 -9.39 10.06
C HIS A 80 -2.90 -7.89 9.88
N ILE A 81 -1.86 -7.20 9.43
CA ILE A 81 -1.95 -5.83 8.94
C ILE A 81 -1.51 -5.83 7.48
N ILE A 82 -2.38 -5.38 6.59
CA ILE A 82 -2.13 -5.30 5.16
C ILE A 82 -1.78 -3.86 4.80
N VAL A 83 -0.62 -3.67 4.19
CA VAL A 83 -0.14 -2.37 3.74
C VAL A 83 0.19 -2.46 2.25
N GLU A 84 -0.44 -1.65 1.44
CA GLU A 84 -0.23 -1.59 0.00
C GLU A 84 0.13 -0.18 -0.44
N GLY A 85 0.99 -0.08 -1.43
CA GLY A 85 1.32 1.18 -2.10
C GLY A 85 2.72 1.70 -1.78
N ASP A 86 3.10 2.75 -2.48
CA ASP A 86 4.47 3.27 -2.47
C ASP A 86 4.80 4.10 -1.23
N ARG A 87 3.79 4.62 -0.53
CA ARG A 87 3.97 5.55 0.59
C ARG A 87 4.90 5.00 1.67
N PHE A 88 4.71 3.74 2.02
CA PHE A 88 5.48 3.05 3.06
C PHE A 88 6.43 1.98 2.50
N PHE A 89 6.46 1.79 1.20
CA PHE A 89 7.26 0.77 0.54
C PHE A 89 8.70 1.28 0.33
N ARG A 90 9.42 1.46 1.42
CA ARG A 90 10.79 1.97 1.46
C ARG A 90 11.72 0.90 2.03
N ALA A 91 12.92 0.78 1.47
CA ALA A 91 13.87 -0.27 1.84
C ALA A 91 14.09 -0.39 3.36
N LYS A 92 14.33 0.74 4.03
CA LYS A 92 14.58 0.75 5.48
C LYS A 92 13.37 0.30 6.31
N ASP A 93 12.17 0.63 5.89
CA ASP A 93 10.95 0.23 6.60
C ASP A 93 10.63 -1.24 6.35
N ILE A 94 10.87 -1.73 5.13
CA ILE A 94 10.71 -3.14 4.78
C ILE A 94 11.69 -4.00 5.58
N GLU A 95 12.96 -3.61 5.61
CA GLU A 95 14.00 -4.30 6.37
C GLU A 95 13.61 -4.38 7.86
N TRP A 96 13.23 -3.24 8.44
CA TRP A 96 12.76 -3.19 9.82
C TRP A 96 11.55 -4.10 10.07
N LEU A 97 10.55 -4.10 9.19
CA LEU A 97 9.37 -4.94 9.32
C LEU A 97 9.71 -6.43 9.25
N VAL A 98 10.56 -6.83 8.32
CA VAL A 98 10.96 -8.23 8.16
C VAL A 98 11.75 -8.70 9.40
N GLU A 99 12.64 -7.85 9.92
CA GLU A 99 13.47 -8.20 11.08
C GLU A 99 12.68 -8.23 12.41
N THR A 100 11.67 -7.36 12.55
CA THR A 100 11.01 -7.15 13.85
C THR A 100 9.58 -7.68 13.94
N HIS A 101 8.88 -7.88 12.81
CA HIS A 101 7.45 -8.19 12.80
C HIS A 101 7.06 -9.39 11.91
N ASP A 102 8.00 -10.22 11.49
CA ASP A 102 7.74 -11.36 10.60
C ASP A 102 6.90 -10.97 9.36
N ALA A 103 7.25 -9.86 8.73
CA ALA A 103 6.52 -9.35 7.60
C ALA A 103 6.75 -10.16 6.33
N LYS A 104 5.68 -10.37 5.56
CA LYS A 104 5.74 -10.90 4.20
C LYS A 104 5.70 -9.74 3.22
N VAL A 105 6.55 -9.76 2.22
CA VAL A 105 6.66 -8.70 1.22
C VAL A 105 6.37 -9.28 -0.17
N PHE A 106 5.40 -8.70 -0.85
CA PHE A 106 5.00 -9.10 -2.19
C PHE A 106 5.29 -7.94 -3.14
N ILE A 107 6.04 -8.19 -4.19
CA ILE A 107 6.38 -7.19 -5.21
C ILE A 107 5.72 -7.60 -6.52
N LEU A 108 4.80 -6.75 -7.00
CA LEU A 108 4.14 -6.96 -8.27
C LEU A 108 4.94 -6.28 -9.37
N THR A 109 5.15 -6.99 -10.45
CA THR A 109 5.86 -6.49 -11.63
C THR A 109 4.97 -6.57 -12.86
N VAL A 110 5.28 -5.72 -13.83
CA VAL A 110 4.63 -5.68 -15.13
C VAL A 110 5.67 -5.21 -16.16
N ASP A 111 5.60 -5.69 -17.41
CA ASP A 111 6.51 -5.21 -18.44
C ASP A 111 6.24 -3.74 -18.82
N ALA A 112 7.24 -3.09 -19.44
CA ALA A 112 7.18 -1.66 -19.75
C ALA A 112 6.05 -1.29 -20.70
N GLU A 113 5.71 -2.15 -21.66
CA GLU A 113 4.61 -1.91 -22.61
C GLU A 113 3.26 -1.98 -21.92
N GLU A 114 3.05 -2.98 -21.10
CA GLU A 114 1.84 -3.14 -20.31
C GLU A 114 1.68 -2.00 -19.30
N GLU A 115 2.76 -1.56 -18.68
CA GLU A 115 2.76 -0.40 -17.78
C GLU A 115 2.29 0.86 -18.51
N LYS A 116 2.83 1.13 -19.70
CA LYS A 116 2.41 2.28 -20.51
C LYS A 116 0.95 2.18 -20.92
N ARG A 117 0.48 1.01 -21.33
CA ARG A 117 -0.91 0.78 -21.69
C ARG A 117 -1.84 1.08 -20.52
N ARG A 118 -1.51 0.59 -19.33
CA ARG A 118 -2.30 0.79 -18.13
C ARG A 118 -2.34 2.24 -17.67
N HIS A 119 -1.23 2.97 -17.78
CA HIS A 119 -1.20 4.43 -17.53
C HIS A 119 -2.12 5.18 -18.46
N LYS A 120 -2.10 4.84 -19.75
CA LYS A 120 -2.98 5.46 -20.76
C LYS A 120 -4.46 5.18 -20.47
N GLU A 121 -4.81 3.96 -20.12
CA GLU A 121 -6.19 3.57 -19.78
C GLU A 121 -6.70 4.30 -18.53
N ARG A 122 -5.84 4.56 -17.56
CA ARG A 122 -6.15 5.32 -16.34
C ARG A 122 -6.22 6.82 -16.57
N ASN A 123 -5.83 7.30 -17.74
CA ASN A 123 -5.64 8.72 -18.00
C ASN A 123 -4.69 9.38 -16.99
N ASP A 124 -3.60 8.68 -16.69
CA ASP A 124 -2.62 9.08 -15.69
C ASP A 124 -1.64 10.09 -16.27
N THR A 125 -1.43 11.21 -15.57
CA THR A 125 -0.58 12.32 -16.01
C THR A 125 0.78 12.37 -15.31
N GLN A 126 1.18 11.33 -14.60
CA GLN A 126 2.47 11.27 -13.91
C GLN A 126 3.64 11.38 -14.90
N SER A 127 4.65 12.18 -14.55
CA SER A 127 5.82 12.38 -15.40
C SER A 127 6.70 11.12 -15.49
N GLU A 128 7.39 10.96 -16.62
CA GLU A 128 8.35 9.85 -16.79
C GLU A 128 9.48 9.91 -15.76
N THR A 129 9.92 11.09 -15.35
CA THR A 129 10.92 11.25 -14.28
C THR A 129 10.44 10.66 -12.96
N TRP A 130 9.18 10.96 -12.59
CA TRP A 130 8.58 10.41 -11.38
C TRP A 130 8.46 8.88 -11.47
N LEU A 131 7.97 8.36 -12.58
CA LEU A 131 7.83 6.92 -12.83
C LEU A 131 9.18 6.20 -12.78
N SER A 132 10.21 6.77 -13.38
CA SER A 132 11.58 6.24 -13.35
C SER A 132 12.14 6.20 -11.93
N GLY A 133 11.90 7.24 -11.14
CA GLY A 133 12.27 7.26 -9.72
C GLY A 133 11.59 6.17 -8.91
N ARG A 134 10.32 5.91 -9.16
CA ARG A 134 9.58 4.83 -8.50
C ARG A 134 10.09 3.44 -8.89
N ARG A 135 10.38 3.22 -10.18
CA ARG A 135 10.99 1.97 -10.64
C ARG A 135 12.34 1.73 -9.96
N SER A 136 13.17 2.76 -9.85
CA SER A 136 14.47 2.66 -9.16
C SER A 136 14.29 2.35 -7.67
N GLN A 137 13.34 2.99 -7.01
CA GLN A 137 13.02 2.72 -5.60
C GLN A 137 12.65 1.24 -5.39
N ILE A 138 11.80 0.70 -6.23
CA ILE A 138 11.36 -0.70 -6.14
C ILE A 138 12.52 -1.65 -6.45
N SER A 139 13.34 -1.35 -7.46
CA SER A 139 14.49 -2.19 -7.83
C SER A 139 15.55 -2.28 -6.73
N ASN A 140 15.64 -1.28 -5.85
CA ASN A 140 16.60 -1.24 -4.75
C ASN A 140 16.11 -1.95 -3.48
N ILE A 141 14.89 -2.47 -3.50
CA ILE A 141 14.32 -3.26 -2.41
C ILE A 141 14.68 -4.74 -2.59
#